data_8400fee7d82e7a645ed1ad592d03e96b
#
_entry.id   8400fee7d82e7a645ed1ad592d03e96b
#
_cell.length_a   1.000
_cell.length_b   1.000
_cell.length_c   1.000
_cell.angle_alpha   90.00
_cell.angle_beta   90.00
_cell.angle_gamma   90.00
#
_symmetry.space_group_name_H-M   'P 1'
#
loop_
_entity.id
_entity.type
_entity.pdbx_description
1 polymer ?
#
loop_
_entity_poly.entity_id
_entity_poly.type
_entity_poly.pdbx_seq_one_letter_code
_entity_poly.pdbx_strand_id
1 'polypeptide(L)'
;PYRRQRQMCIRDRAVATGLGTIGPDRIDEINILQATYEAMRQAIAQLSPQPDLLLNDAVTIPKVAIPQVPIIKGDAKSISIGAASIIAKVTRDRMMVYYDSIYPEYGFASNKGYGSAEHIAALKKYGPTPIHRRTFIKNFVS
;
A
#
# COMPACT_ATOMS: atom_id res chain seq x y z
N PRO A 1 13.16 -10.26 -7.97
CA PRO A 1 13.66 -9.90 -9.31
C PRO A 1 12.57 -9.98 -10.38
N TYR A 2 11.77 -11.04 -10.36
CA TYR A 2 10.69 -11.22 -11.34
C TYR A 2 9.62 -10.12 -11.25
N ARG A 3 9.23 -9.71 -10.06
CA ARG A 3 8.27 -8.63 -9.84
C ARG A 3 8.79 -7.27 -10.30
N ARG A 4 10.09 -7.01 -10.11
CA ARG A 4 10.72 -5.77 -10.59
C ARG A 4 10.69 -5.66 -12.11
N GLN A 5 10.97 -6.76 -12.81
CA GLN A 5 10.86 -6.81 -14.26
C GLN A 5 9.44 -6.55 -14.72
N ARG A 6 8.45 -7.16 -14.08
CA ARG A 6 7.04 -6.92 -14.37
C ARG A 6 6.65 -5.46 -14.13
N GLN A 7 7.11 -4.85 -13.05
CA GLN A 7 6.84 -3.44 -12.78
C GLN A 7 7.37 -2.54 -13.89
N MET A 8 8.58 -2.79 -14.37
CA MET A 8 9.16 -2.04 -15.47
C MET A 8 8.34 -2.19 -16.75
N CYS A 9 7.94 -3.41 -17.10
CA CYS A 9 7.09 -3.66 -18.26
C CYS A 9 5.73 -2.95 -18.15
N ILE A 10 5.12 -2.96 -16.98
CA ILE A 10 3.84 -2.30 -16.72
C ILE A 10 3.98 -0.79 -16.91
N ARG A 11 5.01 -0.18 -16.31
CA ARG A 11 5.25 1.27 -16.40
C ARG A 11 5.51 1.70 -17.84
N ASP A 12 6.21 0.89 -18.63
CA ASP A 12 6.51 1.18 -20.02
C ASP A 12 5.27 1.11 -20.93
N ARG A 13 4.29 0.27 -20.60
CA ARG A 13 3.10 0.03 -21.42
C ARG A 13 1.85 0.77 -20.96
N ALA A 14 1.78 1.15 -19.70
CA ALA A 14 0.64 1.88 -19.18
C ALA A 14 0.61 3.30 -19.74
N VAL A 15 -0.58 3.79 -20.03
CA VAL A 15 -0.78 5.18 -20.47
C VAL A 15 -0.35 6.15 -19.36
N ALA A 16 -0.71 5.83 -18.11
CA ALA A 16 -0.33 6.60 -16.95
C ALA A 16 -0.30 5.69 -15.72
N THR A 17 0.51 6.05 -14.72
CA THR A 17 0.54 5.37 -13.43
C THR A 17 0.46 6.41 -12.32
N GLY A 18 -0.16 6.05 -11.21
CA GLY A 18 -0.25 6.89 -10.02
C GLY A 18 -0.12 6.04 -8.77
N LEU A 19 0.43 6.63 -7.72
CA LEU A 19 0.64 5.95 -6.45
C LEU A 19 0.18 6.85 -5.31
N GLY A 20 -0.70 6.33 -4.45
CA GLY A 20 -1.13 7.01 -3.24
C GLY A 20 -0.51 6.37 -2.01
N THR A 21 -0.04 7.20 -1.09
CA THR A 21 0.57 6.76 0.16
C THR A 21 0.00 7.57 1.32
N ILE A 22 -0.45 6.88 2.37
CA ILE A 22 -0.97 7.50 3.58
C ILE A 22 -0.10 7.06 4.75
N GLY A 23 0.33 8.02 5.55
CA GLY A 23 1.19 7.76 6.70
C GLY A 23 0.45 7.13 7.89
N PRO A 24 1.20 6.55 8.86
CA PRO A 24 0.61 5.87 9.99
C PRO A 24 -0.22 6.79 10.90
N ASP A 25 0.16 8.05 11.07
CA ASP A 25 -0.59 9.00 11.89
C ASP A 25 -1.98 9.25 11.30
N ARG A 26 -2.08 9.39 9.99
CA ARG A 26 -3.35 9.57 9.31
C ARG A 26 -4.22 8.32 9.41
N ILE A 27 -3.62 7.12 9.31
CA ILE A 27 -4.32 5.85 9.49
C ILE A 27 -4.90 5.77 10.90
N ASP A 28 -4.15 6.16 11.92
CA ASP A 28 -4.61 6.18 13.30
C ASP A 28 -5.76 7.18 13.51
N GLU A 29 -5.77 8.28 12.76
CA GLU A 29 -6.80 9.31 12.83
C GLU A 29 -8.13 8.88 12.20
N ILE A 30 -8.09 8.25 11.01
CA ILE A 30 -9.27 7.99 10.19
C ILE A 30 -9.61 6.52 9.99
N ASN A 31 -8.84 5.61 10.51
CA ASN A 31 -8.81 4.13 10.35
C ASN A 31 -8.28 3.66 8.99
N ILE A 32 -8.01 2.34 8.91
CA ILE A 32 -7.35 1.76 7.73
C ILE A 32 -8.25 1.80 6.47
N LEU A 33 -9.55 1.61 6.61
CA LEU A 33 -10.46 1.62 5.47
C LEU A 33 -10.51 3.00 4.82
N GLN A 34 -10.70 4.05 5.62
CA GLN A 34 -10.74 5.42 5.13
C GLN A 34 -9.39 5.86 4.56
N ALA A 35 -8.30 5.45 5.20
CA ALA A 35 -6.95 5.70 4.70
C ALA A 35 -6.72 5.03 3.34
N THR A 36 -7.22 3.82 3.15
CA THR A 36 -7.14 3.12 1.88
C THR A 36 -7.87 3.88 0.78
N TYR A 37 -9.08 4.36 1.06
CA TYR A 37 -9.83 5.19 0.11
C TYR A 37 -9.10 6.49 -0.22
N GLU A 38 -8.52 7.13 0.77
CA GLU A 38 -7.76 8.37 0.58
C GLU A 38 -6.51 8.11 -0.29
N ALA A 39 -5.80 7.01 -0.05
CA ALA A 39 -4.66 6.60 -0.89
C ALA A 39 -5.08 6.33 -2.33
N MET A 40 -6.21 5.66 -2.53
CA MET A 40 -6.75 5.38 -3.86
C MET A 40 -7.10 6.69 -4.59
N ARG A 41 -7.74 7.64 -3.91
CA ARG A 41 -8.04 8.96 -4.50
C ARG A 41 -6.77 9.71 -4.87
N GLN A 42 -5.72 9.66 -4.06
CA GLN A 42 -4.42 10.26 -4.40
C GLN A 42 -3.83 9.63 -5.67
N ALA A 43 -3.87 8.32 -5.78
CA ALA A 43 -3.36 7.60 -6.95
C ALA A 43 -4.11 8.01 -8.22
N ILE A 44 -5.44 8.07 -8.15
CA ILE A 44 -6.28 8.45 -9.28
C ILE A 44 -6.00 9.90 -9.71
N ALA A 45 -5.84 10.80 -8.74
CA ALA A 45 -5.58 12.22 -9.03
C ALA A 45 -4.28 12.46 -9.78
N GLN A 46 -3.31 11.55 -9.69
CA GLN A 46 -2.03 11.64 -10.39
C GLN A 46 -2.10 11.20 -11.86
N LEU A 47 -3.19 10.56 -12.26
CA LEU A 47 -3.31 10.03 -13.61
C LEU A 47 -3.56 11.14 -14.63
N SER A 48 -2.79 11.16 -15.72
CA SER A 48 -2.99 12.06 -16.83
C SER A 48 -2.76 11.29 -18.16
N PRO A 49 -3.81 11.12 -18.99
CA PRO A 49 -5.18 11.62 -18.80
C PRO A 49 -5.95 10.89 -17.69
N GLN A 50 -7.01 11.53 -17.21
CA GLN A 50 -7.89 10.89 -16.23
C GLN A 50 -8.65 9.72 -16.86
N PRO A 51 -8.84 8.60 -16.15
CA PRO A 51 -9.56 7.45 -16.69
C PRO A 51 -11.06 7.71 -16.82
N ASP A 52 -11.69 7.02 -17.75
CA ASP A 52 -13.14 7.07 -17.97
C ASP A 52 -13.90 6.04 -17.13
N LEU A 53 -13.19 5.01 -16.65
CA LEU A 53 -13.75 3.92 -15.87
C LEU A 53 -12.69 3.40 -14.91
N LEU A 54 -13.10 3.11 -13.67
CA LEU A 54 -12.25 2.48 -12.66
C LEU A 54 -12.68 1.03 -12.45
N LEU A 55 -11.72 0.13 -12.47
CA LEU A 55 -11.90 -1.26 -12.04
C LEU A 55 -11.19 -1.44 -10.69
N ASN A 56 -11.95 -1.71 -9.65
CA ASN A 56 -11.43 -1.79 -8.29
C ASN A 56 -11.54 -3.22 -7.74
N ASP A 57 -10.58 -3.61 -6.93
CA ASP A 57 -10.61 -4.91 -6.25
C ASP A 57 -11.61 -4.84 -5.08
N ALA A 58 -12.81 -5.34 -5.31
CA ALA A 58 -13.89 -5.53 -4.34
C ALA A 58 -14.45 -4.27 -3.65
N VAL A 59 -14.04 -3.06 -4.03
CA VAL A 59 -14.48 -1.84 -3.34
C VAL A 59 -15.03 -0.79 -4.31
N THR A 60 -15.90 0.08 -3.80
CA THR A 60 -16.31 1.32 -4.46
C THR A 60 -15.74 2.49 -3.66
N ILE A 61 -14.96 3.33 -4.32
CA ILE A 61 -14.27 4.44 -3.66
C ILE A 61 -15.25 5.61 -3.51
N PRO A 62 -15.50 6.11 -2.27
CA PRO A 62 -16.36 7.28 -2.09
C PRO A 62 -15.70 8.56 -2.58
N LYS A 63 -16.52 9.55 -2.92
CA LYS A 63 -16.08 10.89 -3.38
C LYS A 63 -15.26 10.87 -4.68
N VAL A 64 -15.57 9.94 -5.56
CA VAL A 64 -14.96 9.85 -6.90
C VAL A 64 -16.08 9.90 -7.93
N ALA A 65 -16.00 10.86 -8.85
CA ALA A 65 -17.03 11.06 -9.88
C ALA A 65 -16.92 10.09 -11.05
N ILE A 66 -15.77 9.47 -11.26
CA ILE A 66 -15.52 8.54 -12.36
C ILE A 66 -16.33 7.25 -12.12
N PRO A 67 -17.01 6.70 -13.13
CA PRO A 67 -17.72 5.42 -12.99
C PRO A 67 -16.80 4.31 -12.54
N GLN A 68 -17.30 3.45 -11.64
CA GLN A 68 -16.52 2.40 -11.00
C GLN A 68 -17.21 1.04 -11.12
N VAL A 69 -16.41 -0.02 -11.28
CA VAL A 69 -16.89 -1.41 -11.23
C VAL A 69 -16.06 -2.16 -10.19
N PRO A 70 -16.64 -2.51 -9.03
CA PRO A 70 -15.95 -3.36 -8.06
C PRO A 70 -15.95 -4.81 -8.55
N ILE A 71 -14.81 -5.48 -8.48
CA ILE A 71 -14.65 -6.86 -8.95
C ILE A 71 -14.07 -7.69 -7.80
N ILE A 72 -14.83 -8.65 -7.30
CA ILE A 72 -14.36 -9.55 -6.24
C ILE A 72 -13.20 -10.39 -6.79
N LYS A 73 -12.10 -10.45 -6.05
CA LYS A 73 -10.83 -11.06 -6.50
C LYS A 73 -10.35 -10.46 -7.82
N GLY A 74 -10.43 -9.14 -7.92
CA GLY A 74 -10.14 -8.39 -9.14
C GLY A 74 -8.72 -8.60 -9.65
N ASP A 75 -7.74 -8.73 -8.77
CA ASP A 75 -6.34 -8.99 -9.13
C ASP A 75 -6.15 -10.30 -9.92
N ALA A 76 -7.00 -11.30 -9.67
CA ALA A 76 -7.00 -12.56 -10.41
C ALA A 76 -7.83 -12.49 -11.71
N LYS A 77 -8.82 -11.60 -11.78
CA LYS A 77 -9.79 -11.53 -12.89
C LYS A 77 -9.50 -10.42 -13.89
N SER A 78 -8.75 -9.40 -13.52
CA SER A 78 -8.47 -8.24 -14.38
C SER A 78 -6.97 -8.02 -14.50
N ILE A 79 -6.48 -7.93 -15.73
CA ILE A 79 -5.07 -7.61 -16.01
C ILE A 79 -4.72 -6.23 -15.46
N SER A 80 -5.62 -5.24 -15.61
CA SER A 80 -5.39 -3.88 -15.13
C SER A 80 -5.28 -3.82 -13.59
N ILE A 81 -6.15 -4.52 -12.89
CA ILE A 81 -6.09 -4.61 -11.41
C ILE A 81 -4.82 -5.34 -10.98
N GLY A 82 -4.49 -6.46 -11.63
CA GLY A 82 -3.25 -7.20 -11.37
C GLY A 82 -2.00 -6.35 -11.58
N ALA A 83 -1.97 -5.57 -12.65
CA ALA A 83 -0.86 -4.66 -12.93
C ALA A 83 -0.72 -3.59 -11.84
N ALA A 84 -1.80 -2.97 -11.43
CA ALA A 84 -1.79 -1.97 -10.35
C ALA A 84 -1.31 -2.59 -9.02
N SER A 85 -1.75 -3.81 -8.72
CA SER A 85 -1.32 -4.56 -7.54
C SER A 85 0.19 -4.80 -7.52
N ILE A 86 0.79 -5.14 -8.66
CA ILE A 86 2.24 -5.35 -8.77
C ILE A 86 3.00 -4.06 -8.50
N ILE A 87 2.58 -2.94 -9.06
CA ILE A 87 3.22 -1.63 -8.83
C ILE A 87 3.16 -1.27 -7.35
N ALA A 88 2.00 -1.39 -6.73
CA ALA A 88 1.82 -1.09 -5.31
C ALA A 88 2.71 -1.97 -4.43
N LYS A 89 2.74 -3.26 -4.69
CA LYS A 89 3.50 -4.23 -3.89
C LYS A 89 5.01 -4.02 -4.00
N VAL A 90 5.52 -3.85 -5.22
CA VAL A 90 6.96 -3.62 -5.42
C VAL A 90 7.39 -2.31 -4.76
N THR A 91 6.57 -1.26 -4.88
CA THR A 91 6.85 0.02 -4.23
C THR A 91 6.90 -0.11 -2.72
N ARG A 92 5.92 -0.81 -2.13
CA ARG A 92 5.90 -1.04 -0.69
C ARG A 92 7.11 -1.86 -0.23
N ASP A 93 7.47 -2.91 -0.94
CA ASP A 93 8.63 -3.74 -0.60
C ASP A 93 9.92 -2.91 -0.60
N ARG A 94 10.09 -2.01 -1.56
CA ARG A 94 11.23 -1.08 -1.61
C ARG A 94 11.24 -0.12 -0.43
N MET A 95 10.07 0.39 -0.05
CA MET A 95 9.93 1.26 1.12
C MET A 95 10.35 0.53 2.39
N MET A 96 9.96 -0.75 2.55
CA MET A 96 10.30 -1.54 3.72
C MET A 96 11.79 -1.85 3.79
N VAL A 97 12.45 -2.09 2.65
CA VAL A 97 13.92 -2.24 2.59
C VAL A 97 14.60 -0.93 3.01
N TYR A 98 14.09 0.21 2.57
CA TYR A 98 14.60 1.51 2.97
C TYR A 98 14.46 1.73 4.48
N TYR A 99 13.28 1.44 5.04
CA TYR A 99 13.05 1.57 6.49
C TYR A 99 13.89 0.59 7.31
N ASP A 100 14.22 -0.58 6.76
CA ASP A 100 15.13 -1.53 7.41
C ASP A 100 16.53 -0.92 7.60
N SER A 101 16.99 -0.09 6.63
CA SER A 101 18.27 0.61 6.75
C SER A 101 18.27 1.68 7.83
N ILE A 102 17.10 2.27 8.13
CA ILE A 102 16.94 3.30 9.17
C ILE A 102 16.68 2.68 10.54
N TYR A 103 15.87 1.62 10.58
CA TYR A 103 15.44 0.94 11.80
C TYR A 103 15.79 -0.55 11.73
N PRO A 104 17.08 -0.95 11.75
CA PRO A 104 17.48 -2.33 11.47
C PRO A 104 16.99 -3.35 12.49
N GLU A 105 16.61 -2.91 13.69
CA GLU A 105 16.18 -3.79 14.78
C GLU A 105 14.83 -4.49 14.52
N TYR A 106 14.04 -3.99 13.59
CA TYR A 106 12.65 -4.46 13.37
C TYR A 106 12.52 -5.50 12.24
N GLY A 107 13.55 -5.70 11.43
CA GLY A 107 13.52 -6.67 10.35
C GLY A 107 12.54 -6.34 9.22
N PHE A 108 12.33 -5.08 8.90
CA PHE A 108 11.34 -4.63 7.89
C PHE A 108 11.59 -5.18 6.49
N ALA A 109 12.85 -5.41 6.12
CA ALA A 109 13.18 -6.00 4.81
C ALA A 109 12.61 -7.42 4.68
N SER A 110 12.50 -8.14 5.79
CA SER A 110 11.99 -9.50 5.87
C SER A 110 10.47 -9.53 6.11
N ASN A 111 9.99 -8.83 7.16
CA ASN A 111 8.59 -8.92 7.59
C ASN A 111 7.65 -7.93 6.89
N LYS A 112 8.16 -6.94 6.16
CA LYS A 112 7.40 -5.92 5.43
C LYS A 112 6.40 -5.14 6.31
N GLY A 113 6.67 -5.07 7.60
CA GLY A 113 5.81 -4.41 8.58
C GLY A 113 4.69 -5.28 9.14
N TYR A 114 4.59 -6.53 8.73
CA TYR A 114 3.60 -7.46 9.30
C TYR A 114 3.97 -7.86 10.73
N GLY A 115 2.98 -8.34 11.49
CA GLY A 115 3.13 -8.72 12.90
C GLY A 115 3.81 -10.07 13.10
N SER A 116 4.98 -10.29 12.50
CA SER A 116 5.79 -11.48 12.76
C SER A 116 6.32 -11.50 14.20
N ALA A 117 6.72 -12.68 14.67
CA ALA A 117 7.29 -12.82 16.01
C ALA A 117 8.51 -11.91 16.23
N GLU A 118 9.36 -11.80 15.20
CA GLU A 118 10.53 -10.92 15.21
C GLU A 118 10.14 -9.44 15.34
N HIS A 119 9.15 -9.01 14.57
CA HIS A 119 8.66 -7.62 14.61
C HIS A 119 8.03 -7.28 15.96
N ILE A 120 7.20 -8.18 16.49
CA ILE A 120 6.58 -8.01 17.82
C ILE A 120 7.64 -7.96 18.93
N ALA A 121 8.62 -8.84 18.87
CA ALA A 121 9.72 -8.85 19.83
C ALA A 121 10.53 -7.54 19.80
N ALA A 122 10.80 -7.02 18.60
CA ALA A 122 11.49 -5.74 18.45
C ALA A 122 10.66 -4.58 19.00
N LEU A 123 9.33 -4.57 18.77
CA LEU A 123 8.43 -3.56 19.35
C LEU A 123 8.46 -3.57 20.88
N LYS A 124 8.46 -4.75 21.49
CA LYS A 124 8.52 -4.89 22.95
C LYS A 124 9.86 -4.41 23.52
N LYS A 125 10.96 -4.63 22.79
CA LYS A 125 12.31 -4.27 23.24
C LYS A 125 12.66 -2.81 23.00
N TYR A 126 12.35 -2.28 21.80
CA TYR A 126 12.80 -0.96 21.34
C TYR A 126 11.66 0.08 21.29
N GLY A 127 10.41 -0.34 21.44
CA GLY A 127 9.26 0.54 21.31
C GLY A 127 8.88 0.84 19.85
N PRO A 128 7.83 1.64 19.63
CA PRO A 128 7.39 1.99 18.29
C PRO A 128 8.29 3.04 17.65
N THR A 129 8.34 3.02 16.30
CA THR A 129 8.97 4.06 15.49
C THR A 129 7.90 5.02 14.91
N PRO A 130 8.30 6.14 14.29
CA PRO A 130 7.34 7.03 13.63
C PRO A 130 6.53 6.39 12.50
N ILE A 131 6.96 5.27 11.94
CA ILE A 131 6.23 4.58 10.87
C ILE A 131 5.23 3.54 11.38
N HIS A 132 5.18 3.29 12.68
CA HIS A 132 4.20 2.36 13.28
C HIS A 132 2.85 3.05 13.50
N ARG A 133 1.76 2.30 13.25
CA ARG A 133 0.40 2.73 13.58
C ARG A 133 0.15 2.48 15.07
N ARG A 134 -0.03 3.54 15.84
CA ARG A 134 -0.18 3.46 17.29
C ARG A 134 -1.37 2.62 17.73
N THR A 135 -2.51 2.78 17.04
CA THR A 135 -3.72 2.01 17.35
C THR A 135 -3.55 0.52 17.07
N PHE A 136 -2.78 0.17 16.04
CA PHE A 136 -2.56 -1.21 15.64
C PHE A 136 -1.63 -1.96 16.59
N ILE A 137 -0.64 -1.28 17.16
CA ILE A 137 0.38 -1.90 18.01
C ILE A 137 0.11 -1.80 19.51
N LYS A 138 -0.98 -1.18 19.92
CA LYS A 138 -1.28 -0.92 21.35
C LYS A 138 -1.27 -2.17 22.23
N ASN A 139 -1.52 -3.35 21.68
CA ASN A 139 -1.50 -4.62 22.40
C ASN A 139 -0.08 -5.20 22.55
N PHE A 140 0.91 -4.65 21.87
CA PHE A 140 2.29 -5.15 21.83
C PHE A 140 3.27 -4.24 22.57
N VAL A 141 2.86 -3.03 22.90
CA VAL A 141 3.65 -2.05 23.66
C VAL A 141 2.83 -1.57 24.87
N SER A 142 3.50 -1.40 25.95
CA SER A 142 2.89 -0.88 27.18
C SER A 142 2.85 0.64 27.19
#